data_6c8a01feeaa595033f1437f18b44a193
#
_entry.id   6c8a01feeaa595033f1437f18b44a193
#
_cell.length_a   1.000
_cell.length_b   1.000
_cell.length_c   1.000
_cell.angle_alpha   90.00
_cell.angle_beta   90.00
_cell.angle_gamma   90.00
#
_symmetry.space_group_name_H-M   'P 1'
#
loop_
_entity.id
_entity.type
_entity.pdbx_description
1 polymer ?
#
loop_
_entity_poly.entity_id
_entity_poly.type
_entity_poly.pdbx_seq_one_letter_code
_entity_poly.pdbx_strand_id
1 'polypeptide(L)'
;MNMSKTYRSVPVKRVEVEKVLAAHAGEFVEAGFDIGKRWVWTTIRFRDGTCLRPWRAGNPLEIGSLVDLLKQAGERVKLRVAMESSGTYGDPLRQALSDAGLDVHRVSSKASHDWAEAFDGVPSQHDGKDAGVVAELCAMGKSVAWPLQRATELEQELAYWVDQLDAAHRVQQVWIGRLESRLARHWPELGQERKLSAPTILKALRHWGSPAALGADPQAAATLSRFSHRLLDQVGIDRLVQEAKQSVGVRMNAWDQRRVREDAEGALLAHRQKRAARRRLHELARRHELIPALGEVVGIPTACVLWVCVGDPRHYGSGGAYRKAMGLNLAERSSGMYQGQLRISKRGKSLPRRFLYFAALRYVCKQPVKRWYLEKKRRDGDEGMRGVVAVMRKLPLALHAAARGEAFDAARLFKSIVNEVNNSNMRQVTRR
;
A
#
# COMPACT_ATOMS: atom_id res chain seq x y z
N MET A 1 4.38 5.25 44.61
CA MET A 1 5.16 6.22 43.79
C MET A 1 4.24 6.81 42.73
N ASN A 2 4.19 8.11 42.58
CA ASN A 2 3.21 8.78 41.70
C ASN A 2 3.70 8.68 40.25
N MET A 3 3.29 7.64 39.53
CA MET A 3 3.78 7.27 38.17
C MET A 3 3.60 8.39 37.12
N SER A 4 2.68 9.35 37.35
CA SER A 4 2.52 10.53 36.46
C SER A 4 3.75 11.45 36.38
N LYS A 5 4.66 11.38 37.37
CA LYS A 5 5.88 12.19 37.38
C LYS A 5 7.03 11.59 36.53
N THR A 6 7.05 10.29 36.32
CA THR A 6 8.12 9.56 35.61
C THR A 6 8.19 9.93 34.13
N TYR A 7 7.05 10.15 33.47
CA TYR A 7 6.98 10.47 32.03
C TYR A 7 6.83 11.98 31.75
N ARG A 8 6.94 12.83 32.77
CA ARG A 8 6.87 14.28 32.57
C ARG A 8 8.13 14.77 31.86
N SER A 9 7.95 15.26 30.62
CA SER A 9 9.06 15.67 29.75
C SER A 9 9.78 16.96 30.24
N VAL A 10 11.06 17.05 29.88
CA VAL A 10 11.88 18.27 29.99
C VAL A 10 12.04 18.88 28.62
N PRO A 11 11.88 20.20 28.43
CA PRO A 11 12.20 20.86 27.17
C PRO A 11 13.64 20.59 26.76
N VAL A 12 13.88 20.28 25.49
CA VAL A 12 15.20 19.95 24.95
C VAL A 12 16.27 21.01 25.29
N LYS A 13 15.90 22.31 25.31
CA LYS A 13 16.79 23.42 25.66
C LYS A 13 17.29 23.44 27.12
N ARG A 14 16.73 22.61 27.99
CA ARG A 14 17.10 22.51 29.41
C ARG A 14 17.84 21.22 29.73
N VAL A 15 18.23 20.47 28.73
CA VAL A 15 18.92 19.18 28.90
C VAL A 15 20.43 19.43 28.92
N GLU A 16 21.09 19.00 29.98
CA GLU A 16 22.54 19.01 30.12
C GLU A 16 23.07 17.58 29.93
N VAL A 17 23.34 17.21 28.68
CA VAL A 17 23.74 15.82 28.26
C VAL A 17 24.96 15.36 29.07
N GLU A 18 25.91 16.20 29.31
CA GLU A 18 27.14 15.85 30.05
C GLU A 18 26.87 15.35 31.45
N LYS A 19 26.00 16.04 32.19
CA LYS A 19 25.62 15.62 33.54
C LYS A 19 24.80 14.32 33.55
N VAL A 20 23.92 14.18 32.56
CA VAL A 20 22.98 13.06 32.49
C VAL A 20 23.68 11.76 32.09
N LEU A 21 24.74 11.83 31.28
CA LEU A 21 25.46 10.65 30.76
C LEU A 21 26.81 10.43 31.45
N ALA A 22 27.20 11.23 32.46
CA ALA A 22 28.50 11.12 33.12
C ALA A 22 28.83 9.73 33.65
N ALA A 23 27.82 9.03 34.19
CA ALA A 23 28.00 7.68 34.77
C ALA A 23 27.96 6.54 33.70
N HIS A 24 27.66 6.84 32.44
CA HIS A 24 27.38 5.83 31.39
C HIS A 24 28.38 5.88 30.23
N ALA A 25 29.54 6.49 30.41
CA ALA A 25 30.55 6.64 29.36
C ALA A 25 30.92 5.31 28.71
N GLY A 26 30.88 5.24 27.38
CA GLY A 26 31.21 4.05 26.59
C GLY A 26 30.15 2.96 26.52
N GLU A 27 29.01 3.11 27.23
CA GLU A 27 27.91 2.14 27.18
C GLU A 27 27.15 2.19 25.84
N PHE A 28 26.50 1.04 25.51
CA PHE A 28 25.50 1.02 24.45
C PHE A 28 24.16 1.47 25.01
N VAL A 29 23.56 2.46 24.35
CA VAL A 29 22.29 3.04 24.74
C VAL A 29 21.39 3.24 23.53
N GLU A 30 20.08 3.21 23.74
CA GLU A 30 19.07 3.41 22.69
C GLU A 30 18.25 4.65 23.00
N ALA A 31 18.17 5.57 22.02
CA ALA A 31 17.23 6.67 22.08
C ALA A 31 15.99 6.32 21.26
N GLY A 32 14.83 6.32 21.90
CA GLY A 32 13.53 6.10 21.25
C GLY A 32 12.81 7.41 21.04
N PHE A 33 12.05 7.50 19.95
CA PHE A 33 11.25 8.68 19.60
C PHE A 33 9.78 8.33 19.43
N ASP A 34 8.93 9.13 20.04
CA ASP A 34 7.54 9.32 19.66
C ASP A 34 7.39 10.66 18.93
N ILE A 35 6.80 10.63 17.72
CA ILE A 35 6.82 11.76 16.79
C ILE A 35 5.40 12.19 16.44
N GLY A 36 4.99 13.31 17.02
CA GLY A 36 3.76 13.98 16.68
C GLY A 36 3.97 15.13 15.68
N LYS A 37 2.86 15.72 15.24
CA LYS A 37 2.86 16.88 14.31
C LYS A 37 3.56 18.12 14.89
N ARG A 38 3.43 18.36 16.20
CA ARG A 38 3.94 19.57 16.86
C ARG A 38 5.13 19.32 17.77
N TRP A 39 5.29 18.10 18.23
CA TRP A 39 6.26 17.74 19.24
C TRP A 39 6.92 16.41 18.90
N VAL A 40 8.16 16.29 19.31
CA VAL A 40 8.90 15.02 19.38
C VAL A 40 9.25 14.79 20.84
N TRP A 41 8.91 13.58 21.32
CA TRP A 41 9.40 13.10 22.62
C TRP A 41 10.51 12.08 22.37
N THR A 42 11.54 12.15 23.18
CA THR A 42 12.63 11.18 23.16
C THR A 42 13.06 10.84 24.57
N THR A 43 13.52 9.63 24.75
CA THR A 43 14.21 9.20 25.98
C THR A 43 15.39 8.31 25.61
N ILE A 44 16.40 8.26 26.46
CA ILE A 44 17.52 7.34 26.34
C ILE A 44 17.33 6.22 27.36
N ARG A 45 17.42 4.97 26.87
CA ARG A 45 17.38 3.76 27.65
C ARG A 45 18.81 3.24 27.86
N PHE A 46 19.15 2.92 29.08
CA PHE A 46 20.43 2.34 29.47
C PHE A 46 20.39 0.80 29.48
N ARG A 47 21.57 0.21 29.59
CA ARG A 47 21.74 -1.24 29.58
C ARG A 47 21.02 -1.96 30.74
N ASP A 48 20.90 -1.32 31.89
CA ASP A 48 20.18 -1.83 33.08
C ASP A 48 18.62 -1.80 32.94
N GLY A 49 18.13 -1.26 31.81
CA GLY A 49 16.70 -1.12 31.55
C GLY A 49 16.11 0.20 32.03
N THR A 50 16.86 1.03 32.74
CA THR A 50 16.38 2.35 33.16
C THR A 50 16.28 3.30 31.98
N CYS A 51 15.31 4.21 32.04
CA CYS A 51 15.14 5.26 31.03
C CYS A 51 15.35 6.64 31.65
N LEU A 52 16.00 7.51 30.89
CA LEU A 52 16.06 8.92 31.26
C LEU A 52 14.65 9.54 31.27
N ARG A 53 14.54 10.61 32.05
CA ARG A 53 13.34 11.45 31.96
C ARG A 53 13.16 11.94 30.52
N PRO A 54 11.98 11.80 29.90
CA PRO A 54 11.78 12.14 28.49
C PRO A 54 12.09 13.61 28.19
N TRP A 55 12.71 13.87 27.05
CA TRP A 55 12.91 15.20 26.51
C TRP A 55 11.82 15.53 25.50
N ARG A 56 11.47 16.78 25.36
CA ARG A 56 10.48 17.27 24.40
C ARG A 56 11.07 18.39 23.54
N ALA A 57 10.98 18.21 22.22
CA ALA A 57 11.38 19.19 21.22
C ALA A 57 10.21 19.60 20.34
N GLY A 58 10.18 20.87 19.92
CA GLY A 58 9.21 21.36 18.95
C GLY A 58 9.48 20.80 17.56
N ASN A 59 8.46 20.22 16.91
CA ASN A 59 8.55 19.71 15.56
C ASN A 59 7.92 20.73 14.58
N PRO A 60 8.64 21.27 13.59
CA PRO A 60 10.06 21.02 13.27
C PRO A 60 11.07 21.97 13.95
N LEU A 61 10.63 22.97 14.71
CA LEU A 61 11.41 24.15 15.10
C LEU A 61 12.64 23.84 15.99
N GLU A 62 12.64 22.75 16.73
CA GLU A 62 13.71 22.37 17.66
C GLU A 62 14.39 21.05 17.27
N ILE A 63 14.19 20.55 16.04
CA ILE A 63 14.85 19.33 15.55
C ILE A 63 16.37 19.50 15.56
N GLY A 64 16.90 20.65 15.12
CA GLY A 64 18.34 20.94 15.16
C GLY A 64 18.92 20.80 16.56
N SER A 65 18.32 21.47 17.55
CA SER A 65 18.77 21.40 18.95
C SER A 65 18.70 19.96 19.51
N LEU A 66 17.70 19.18 19.14
CA LEU A 66 17.58 17.78 19.55
C LEU A 66 18.70 16.92 18.94
N VAL A 67 18.98 17.10 17.64
CA VAL A 67 20.04 16.37 16.93
C VAL A 67 21.43 16.73 17.50
N ASP A 68 21.67 18.01 17.80
CA ASP A 68 22.94 18.44 18.41
C ASP A 68 23.18 17.80 19.78
N LEU A 69 22.14 17.71 20.62
CA LEU A 69 22.22 17.00 21.90
C LEU A 69 22.51 15.50 21.72
N LEU A 70 21.90 14.86 20.72
CA LEU A 70 22.14 13.45 20.45
C LEU A 70 23.51 13.20 19.86
N LYS A 71 24.09 14.15 19.09
CA LYS A 71 25.49 14.09 18.66
C LYS A 71 26.43 14.16 19.86
N GLN A 72 26.23 15.13 20.77
CA GLN A 72 26.99 15.22 22.02
C GLN A 72 26.87 13.94 22.86
N ALA A 73 25.65 13.36 22.92
CA ALA A 73 25.46 12.07 23.57
C ALA A 73 26.30 10.97 22.90
N GLY A 74 26.29 10.90 21.57
CA GLY A 74 27.04 9.91 20.78
C GLY A 74 28.57 10.01 20.93
N GLU A 75 29.10 11.16 21.34
CA GLU A 75 30.53 11.32 21.67
C GLU A 75 30.90 10.61 22.99
N ARG A 76 29.95 10.37 23.87
CA ARG A 76 30.15 9.76 25.20
C ARG A 76 29.70 8.33 25.29
N VAL A 77 28.65 7.96 24.57
CA VAL A 77 28.01 6.64 24.60
C VAL A 77 27.86 6.11 23.17
N LYS A 78 27.73 4.78 23.02
CA LYS A 78 27.44 4.16 21.73
C LYS A 78 25.94 4.24 21.49
N LEU A 79 25.51 5.31 20.83
CA LEU A 79 24.10 5.66 20.66
C LEU A 79 23.50 5.06 19.40
N ARG A 80 22.41 4.33 19.57
CA ARG A 80 21.49 3.95 18.50
C ARG A 80 20.19 4.73 18.66
N VAL A 81 19.62 5.21 17.57
CA VAL A 81 18.34 5.95 17.60
C VAL A 81 17.25 5.19 16.89
N ALA A 82 16.06 5.14 17.46
CA ALA A 82 14.95 4.37 16.91
C ALA A 82 13.65 5.18 16.91
N MET A 83 12.86 5.03 15.84
CA MET A 83 11.55 5.67 15.69
C MET A 83 10.55 4.78 14.98
N GLU A 84 9.27 5.10 15.13
CA GLU A 84 8.22 4.48 14.34
C GLU A 84 8.12 5.11 12.93
N SER A 85 7.68 4.30 11.96
CA SER A 85 7.37 4.78 10.60
C SER A 85 5.92 5.30 10.51
N SER A 86 5.54 6.21 11.37
CA SER A 86 4.19 6.79 11.46
C SER A 86 4.07 8.09 10.66
N GLY A 87 3.68 7.96 9.38
CA GLY A 87 3.47 9.13 8.52
C GLY A 87 4.75 9.85 8.11
N THR A 88 4.64 11.14 7.74
CA THR A 88 5.73 11.97 7.20
C THR A 88 6.28 12.98 8.21
N TYR A 89 5.68 13.12 9.39
CA TYR A 89 6.12 14.09 10.40
C TYR A 89 7.51 13.78 10.97
N GLY A 90 7.94 12.52 10.88
CA GLY A 90 9.26 12.08 11.31
C GLY A 90 10.36 12.22 10.25
N ASP A 91 10.02 12.45 8.98
CA ASP A 91 11.02 12.48 7.91
C ASP A 91 12.08 13.57 8.08
N PRO A 92 11.75 14.82 8.51
CA PRO A 92 12.75 15.84 8.79
C PRO A 92 13.73 15.45 9.91
N LEU A 93 13.23 14.84 10.98
CA LEU A 93 14.08 14.34 12.07
C LEU A 93 14.97 13.20 11.58
N ARG A 94 14.41 12.23 10.86
CA ARG A 94 15.16 11.11 10.28
C ARG A 94 16.27 11.61 9.35
N GLN A 95 15.99 12.60 8.51
CA GLN A 95 16.99 13.23 7.65
C GLN A 95 18.13 13.82 8.49
N ALA A 96 17.78 14.65 9.46
CA ALA A 96 18.77 15.34 10.30
C ALA A 96 19.64 14.37 11.13
N LEU A 97 19.04 13.30 11.67
CA LEU A 97 19.76 12.23 12.37
C LEU A 97 20.72 11.48 11.44
N SER A 98 20.26 11.17 10.22
CA SER A 98 21.09 10.47 9.22
C SER A 98 22.24 11.35 8.72
N ASP A 99 22.00 12.64 8.50
CA ASP A 99 23.02 13.62 8.11
C ASP A 99 24.03 13.85 9.21
N ALA A 100 23.62 13.69 10.46
CA ALA A 100 24.49 13.70 11.64
C ALA A 100 25.31 12.41 11.87
N GLY A 101 25.13 11.41 11.00
CA GLY A 101 25.84 10.13 11.07
C GLY A 101 25.36 9.16 12.17
N LEU A 102 24.19 9.41 12.75
CA LEU A 102 23.64 8.54 13.79
C LEU A 102 23.04 7.23 13.20
N ASP A 103 23.15 6.13 13.95
CA ASP A 103 22.61 4.82 13.58
C ASP A 103 21.09 4.80 13.77
N VAL A 104 20.36 5.10 12.67
CA VAL A 104 18.90 5.25 12.68
C VAL A 104 18.23 3.89 12.43
N HIS A 105 17.33 3.52 13.32
CA HIS A 105 16.54 2.31 13.26
C HIS A 105 15.03 2.59 13.17
N ARG A 106 14.31 1.63 12.62
CA ARG A 106 12.85 1.63 12.58
C ARG A 106 12.29 0.53 13.43
N VAL A 107 11.32 0.88 14.26
CA VAL A 107 10.47 -0.03 15.03
C VAL A 107 9.10 -0.12 14.34
N SER A 108 8.46 -1.28 14.41
CA SER A 108 7.12 -1.48 13.88
C SER A 108 6.07 -0.85 14.81
N SER A 109 5.22 0.05 14.30
CA SER A 109 4.11 0.66 15.08
C SER A 109 3.18 -0.38 15.71
N LYS A 110 3.02 -1.57 15.07
CA LYS A 110 2.29 -2.66 15.71
C LYS A 110 3.04 -3.23 16.91
N ALA A 111 4.35 -3.40 16.82
CA ALA A 111 5.14 -3.92 17.93
C ALA A 111 5.13 -2.93 19.11
N SER A 112 5.24 -1.63 18.85
CA SER A 112 5.14 -0.60 19.90
C SER A 112 3.77 -0.63 20.56
N HIS A 113 2.69 -0.68 19.79
CA HIS A 113 1.34 -0.78 20.33
C HIS A 113 1.13 -2.05 21.18
N ASP A 114 1.58 -3.22 20.67
CA ASP A 114 1.41 -4.49 21.38
C ASP A 114 2.30 -4.55 22.65
N TRP A 115 3.43 -3.82 22.71
CA TRP A 115 4.37 -3.79 23.82
C TRP A 115 4.06 -2.73 24.88
N ALA A 116 3.33 -1.69 24.53
CA ALA A 116 3.08 -0.53 25.38
C ALA A 116 2.44 -0.89 26.75
N GLU A 117 1.55 -1.88 26.79
CA GLU A 117 0.95 -2.37 28.03
C GLU A 117 1.94 -3.20 28.85
N ALA A 118 2.76 -4.04 28.21
CA ALA A 118 3.74 -4.88 28.86
C ALA A 118 4.94 -4.09 29.41
N PHE A 119 5.22 -2.90 28.88
CA PHE A 119 6.38 -2.07 29.22
C PHE A 119 6.42 -1.66 30.71
N ASP A 120 5.26 -1.27 31.27
CA ASP A 120 5.15 -0.83 32.67
C ASP A 120 3.91 -1.38 33.40
N GLY A 121 3.14 -2.26 32.74
CA GLY A 121 1.91 -2.84 33.30
C GLY A 121 0.76 -1.83 33.41
N VAL A 122 0.88 -0.63 32.85
CA VAL A 122 -0.15 0.44 32.95
C VAL A 122 -0.74 0.72 31.57
N PRO A 123 -2.06 0.65 31.39
CA PRO A 123 -2.70 0.90 30.09
C PRO A 123 -2.75 2.38 29.68
N SER A 124 -2.11 3.28 30.45
CA SER A 124 -2.07 4.72 30.12
C SER A 124 -1.18 5.00 28.92
N GLN A 125 -1.63 5.90 28.06
CA GLN A 125 -0.85 6.39 26.90
C GLN A 125 -0.22 7.74 27.26
N HIS A 126 1.10 7.82 27.15
CA HIS A 126 1.90 9.05 27.34
C HIS A 126 3.01 9.06 26.29
N ASP A 127 3.15 10.16 25.58
CA ASP A 127 4.16 10.32 24.53
C ASP A 127 5.59 9.99 25.02
N GLY A 128 5.92 10.34 26.27
CA GLY A 128 7.20 10.00 26.88
C GLY A 128 7.36 8.49 27.16
N LYS A 129 6.26 7.77 27.47
CA LYS A 129 6.24 6.31 27.59
C LYS A 129 6.43 5.66 26.22
N ASP A 130 5.73 6.17 25.21
CA ASP A 130 5.80 5.63 23.85
C ASP A 130 7.21 5.74 23.27
N ALA A 131 7.94 6.82 23.56
CA ALA A 131 9.37 6.94 23.25
C ALA A 131 10.21 5.86 23.99
N GLY A 132 9.89 5.57 25.27
CA GLY A 132 10.54 4.50 26.03
C GLY A 132 10.29 3.10 25.44
N VAL A 133 9.06 2.83 25.04
CA VAL A 133 8.67 1.58 24.35
C VAL A 133 9.47 1.38 23.06
N VAL A 134 9.66 2.44 22.28
CA VAL A 134 10.46 2.38 21.04
C VAL A 134 11.94 2.09 21.36
N ALA A 135 12.51 2.73 22.40
CA ALA A 135 13.88 2.46 22.84
C ALA A 135 14.04 1.01 23.31
N GLU A 136 13.13 0.50 24.12
CA GLU A 136 13.10 -0.87 24.63
C GLU A 136 13.06 -1.90 23.51
N LEU A 137 12.16 -1.73 22.54
CA LEU A 137 12.07 -2.61 21.38
C LEU A 137 13.34 -2.59 20.52
N CYS A 138 14.02 -1.45 20.46
CA CYS A 138 15.31 -1.34 19.79
C CYS A 138 16.38 -2.14 20.52
N ALA A 139 16.47 -2.01 21.85
CA ALA A 139 17.39 -2.76 22.70
C ALA A 139 17.16 -4.27 22.62
N MET A 140 15.90 -4.70 22.51
CA MET A 140 15.53 -6.11 22.31
C MET A 140 15.84 -6.66 20.91
N GLY A 141 16.44 -5.87 20.01
CA GLY A 141 16.70 -6.27 18.61
C GLY A 141 15.42 -6.39 17.76
N LYS A 142 14.32 -5.76 18.16
CA LYS A 142 13.06 -5.73 17.40
C LYS A 142 12.98 -4.55 16.43
N SER A 143 14.09 -3.90 16.17
CA SER A 143 14.24 -2.83 15.19
C SER A 143 14.98 -3.33 13.94
N VAL A 144 14.90 -2.56 12.87
CA VAL A 144 15.69 -2.76 11.66
C VAL A 144 16.39 -1.46 11.29
N ALA A 145 17.65 -1.54 10.85
CA ALA A 145 18.36 -0.36 10.35
C ALA A 145 17.51 0.35 9.28
N TRP A 146 17.46 1.66 9.39
CA TRP A 146 16.65 2.50 8.52
C TRP A 146 17.44 3.70 7.99
N PRO A 147 18.59 3.46 7.34
CA PRO A 147 19.38 4.53 6.76
C PRO A 147 18.55 5.30 5.73
N LEU A 148 18.82 6.58 5.60
CA LEU A 148 18.25 7.37 4.54
C LEU A 148 18.98 7.04 3.24
N GLN A 149 18.43 6.12 2.46
CA GLN A 149 18.95 5.83 1.13
C GLN A 149 18.60 7.00 0.21
N ARG A 150 19.60 7.60 -0.41
CA ARG A 150 19.38 8.57 -1.49
C ARG A 150 18.88 7.80 -2.70
N ALA A 151 17.58 7.88 -2.95
CA ALA A 151 16.98 7.34 -4.17
C ALA A 151 17.60 8.04 -5.38
N THR A 152 17.90 7.27 -6.42
CA THR A 152 18.32 7.82 -7.71
C THR A 152 17.23 8.70 -8.31
N GLU A 153 17.57 9.59 -9.22
CA GLU A 153 16.58 10.42 -9.92
C GLU A 153 15.49 9.58 -10.58
N LEU A 154 15.89 8.44 -11.17
CA LEU A 154 14.95 7.49 -11.77
C LEU A 154 13.98 6.91 -10.75
N GLU A 155 14.45 6.54 -9.57
CA GLU A 155 13.61 5.99 -8.50
C GLU A 155 12.67 7.05 -7.92
N GLN A 156 13.13 8.29 -7.79
CA GLN A 156 12.29 9.42 -7.37
C GLN A 156 11.18 9.69 -8.39
N GLU A 157 11.52 9.68 -9.67
CA GLU A 157 10.53 9.86 -10.75
C GLU A 157 9.54 8.70 -10.82
N LEU A 158 9.99 7.45 -10.64
CA LEU A 158 9.12 6.29 -10.53
C LEU A 158 8.15 6.42 -9.34
N ALA A 159 8.66 6.84 -8.17
CA ALA A 159 7.82 7.04 -6.99
C ALA A 159 6.76 8.11 -7.22
N TYR A 160 7.13 9.24 -7.82
CA TYR A 160 6.20 10.31 -8.19
C TYR A 160 5.08 9.80 -9.09
N TRP A 161 5.41 9.07 -10.17
CA TRP A 161 4.39 8.61 -11.11
C TRP A 161 3.54 7.45 -10.58
N VAL A 162 4.06 6.65 -9.66
CA VAL A 162 3.26 5.67 -8.89
C VAL A 162 2.23 6.38 -8.03
N ASP A 163 2.62 7.44 -7.32
CA ASP A 163 1.70 8.28 -6.54
C ASP A 163 0.64 8.94 -7.41
N GLN A 164 1.04 9.53 -8.56
CA GLN A 164 0.09 10.11 -9.51
C GLN A 164 -0.90 9.08 -10.04
N LEU A 165 -0.45 7.86 -10.32
CA LEU A 165 -1.32 6.76 -10.75
C LEU A 165 -2.34 6.38 -9.69
N ASP A 166 -1.91 6.30 -8.43
CA ASP A 166 -2.79 5.97 -7.30
C ASP A 166 -3.78 7.09 -6.99
N ALA A 167 -3.31 8.34 -6.96
CA ALA A 167 -4.14 9.52 -6.74
C ALA A 167 -5.23 9.64 -7.82
N ALA A 168 -4.85 9.56 -9.11
CA ALA A 168 -5.79 9.61 -10.22
C ALA A 168 -6.80 8.45 -10.18
N HIS A 169 -6.38 7.26 -9.73
CA HIS A 169 -7.29 6.14 -9.56
C HIS A 169 -8.32 6.41 -8.45
N ARG A 170 -7.90 6.89 -7.29
CA ARG A 170 -8.80 7.21 -6.16
C ARG A 170 -9.79 8.30 -6.54
N VAL A 171 -9.31 9.37 -7.15
CA VAL A 171 -10.16 10.48 -7.61
C VAL A 171 -11.18 9.97 -8.64
N GLN A 172 -10.77 9.13 -9.60
CA GLN A 172 -11.69 8.53 -10.56
C GLN A 172 -12.78 7.70 -9.87
N GLN A 173 -12.44 6.91 -8.84
CA GLN A 173 -13.43 6.10 -8.10
C GLN A 173 -14.46 6.98 -7.37
N VAL A 174 -14.05 8.12 -6.82
CA VAL A 174 -14.97 9.08 -6.18
C VAL A 174 -15.99 9.61 -7.20
N TRP A 175 -15.53 10.05 -8.38
CA TRP A 175 -16.43 10.55 -9.41
C TRP A 175 -17.36 9.46 -9.96
N ILE A 176 -16.84 8.25 -10.17
CA ILE A 176 -17.66 7.12 -10.63
C ILE A 176 -18.72 6.75 -9.58
N GLY A 177 -18.38 6.68 -8.29
CA GLY A 177 -19.36 6.41 -7.23
C GLY A 177 -20.47 7.48 -7.14
N ARG A 178 -20.11 8.76 -7.35
CA ARG A 178 -21.12 9.84 -7.43
C ARG A 178 -22.03 9.68 -8.64
N LEU A 179 -21.47 9.37 -9.82
CA LEU A 179 -22.26 9.08 -11.02
C LEU A 179 -23.17 7.87 -10.81
N GLU A 180 -22.65 6.78 -10.24
CA GLU A 180 -23.43 5.56 -9.97
C GLU A 180 -24.64 5.85 -9.08
N SER A 181 -24.43 6.58 -7.98
CA SER A 181 -25.51 6.99 -7.08
C SER A 181 -26.59 7.84 -7.76
N ARG A 182 -26.18 8.79 -8.62
CA ARG A 182 -27.13 9.65 -9.36
C ARG A 182 -27.86 8.90 -10.44
N LEU A 183 -27.15 8.10 -11.23
CA LEU A 183 -27.71 7.37 -12.35
C LEU A 183 -28.62 6.23 -11.89
N ALA A 184 -28.40 5.65 -10.72
CA ALA A 184 -29.32 4.69 -10.12
C ALA A 184 -30.76 5.27 -9.96
N ARG A 185 -30.87 6.60 -9.75
CA ARG A 185 -32.15 7.30 -9.67
C ARG A 185 -32.68 7.75 -11.05
N HIS A 186 -31.80 8.24 -11.90
CA HIS A 186 -32.19 9.02 -13.07
C HIS A 186 -31.99 8.28 -14.40
N TRP A 187 -31.13 7.25 -14.42
CA TRP A 187 -30.87 6.41 -15.59
C TRP A 187 -30.39 5.03 -15.14
N PRO A 188 -31.27 4.26 -14.46
CA PRO A 188 -30.88 2.98 -13.83
C PRO A 188 -30.34 1.94 -14.83
N GLU A 189 -30.83 1.95 -16.08
CA GLU A 189 -30.43 1.01 -17.11
C GLU A 189 -28.95 1.14 -17.46
N LEU A 190 -28.42 2.36 -17.51
CA LEU A 190 -27.03 2.63 -17.90
C LEU A 190 -26.03 1.96 -16.96
N GLY A 191 -26.30 1.97 -15.64
CA GLY A 191 -25.40 1.41 -14.62
C GLY A 191 -25.39 -0.11 -14.57
N GLN A 192 -26.47 -0.77 -15.01
CA GLN A 192 -26.58 -2.22 -14.97
C GLN A 192 -25.83 -2.89 -16.12
N GLU A 193 -25.90 -2.32 -17.31
CA GLU A 193 -25.38 -2.98 -18.51
C GLU A 193 -24.00 -2.47 -18.94
N ARG A 194 -23.58 -1.31 -18.45
CA ARG A 194 -22.36 -0.65 -18.95
C ARG A 194 -21.43 -0.22 -17.85
N LYS A 195 -20.17 -0.32 -18.15
CA LYS A 195 -19.13 0.15 -17.25
C LYS A 195 -19.04 1.66 -17.26
N LEU A 196 -19.55 2.33 -16.21
CA LEU A 196 -19.56 3.79 -16.08
C LEU A 196 -18.18 4.43 -16.21
N SER A 197 -17.09 3.71 -15.87
CA SER A 197 -15.73 4.20 -16.04
C SER A 197 -15.22 4.14 -17.50
N ALA A 198 -16.00 3.66 -18.46
CA ALA A 198 -15.62 3.64 -19.87
C ALA A 198 -15.59 5.07 -20.44
N PRO A 199 -14.51 5.48 -21.14
CA PRO A 199 -14.38 6.86 -21.65
C PRO A 199 -15.54 7.28 -22.57
N THR A 200 -16.07 6.35 -23.36
CA THR A 200 -17.22 6.61 -24.24
C THR A 200 -18.47 7.01 -23.43
N ILE A 201 -18.77 6.26 -22.37
CA ILE A 201 -19.90 6.55 -21.49
C ILE A 201 -19.69 7.87 -20.75
N LEU A 202 -18.49 8.12 -20.23
CA LEU A 202 -18.18 9.39 -19.58
C LEU A 202 -18.29 10.60 -20.54
N LYS A 203 -17.86 10.44 -21.81
CA LYS A 203 -18.04 11.48 -22.83
C LYS A 203 -19.52 11.73 -23.14
N ALA A 204 -20.32 10.67 -23.22
CA ALA A 204 -21.77 10.76 -23.41
C ALA A 204 -22.45 11.50 -22.24
N LEU A 205 -22.15 11.10 -20.99
CA LEU A 205 -22.69 11.76 -19.80
C LEU A 205 -22.28 13.24 -19.71
N ARG A 206 -21.03 13.56 -20.04
CA ARG A 206 -20.56 14.95 -20.11
C ARG A 206 -21.32 15.76 -21.17
N HIS A 207 -21.60 15.17 -22.32
CA HIS A 207 -22.23 15.86 -23.44
C HIS A 207 -23.70 16.12 -23.20
N TRP A 208 -24.49 15.07 -22.91
CA TRP A 208 -25.94 15.17 -22.77
C TRP A 208 -26.41 15.43 -21.34
N GLY A 209 -25.74 14.85 -20.34
CA GLY A 209 -26.07 14.99 -18.93
C GLY A 209 -27.34 14.25 -18.48
N SER A 210 -28.19 13.79 -19.39
CA SER A 210 -29.41 13.05 -19.08
C SER A 210 -29.80 12.08 -20.20
N PRO A 211 -30.60 11.01 -19.89
CA PRO A 211 -31.16 10.14 -20.90
C PRO A 211 -32.09 10.88 -21.87
N ALA A 212 -32.92 11.77 -21.35
CA ALA A 212 -33.87 12.56 -22.20
C ALA A 212 -33.13 13.41 -23.24
N ALA A 213 -32.04 14.08 -22.86
CA ALA A 213 -31.26 14.88 -23.80
C ALA A 213 -30.57 14.02 -24.87
N LEU A 214 -30.04 12.83 -24.50
CA LEU A 214 -29.45 11.87 -25.46
C LEU A 214 -30.52 11.29 -26.39
N GLY A 215 -31.68 10.88 -25.85
CA GLY A 215 -32.75 10.28 -26.63
C GLY A 215 -33.45 11.26 -27.60
N ALA A 216 -33.43 12.55 -27.29
CA ALA A 216 -34.01 13.62 -28.14
C ALA A 216 -33.04 14.10 -29.25
N ASP A 217 -31.74 13.80 -29.16
CA ASP A 217 -30.76 14.27 -30.14
C ASP A 217 -30.78 13.40 -31.41
N PRO A 218 -31.18 13.91 -32.56
CA PRO A 218 -31.19 13.14 -33.80
C PRO A 218 -29.80 12.74 -34.28
N GLN A 219 -28.73 13.40 -33.78
CA GLN A 219 -27.34 13.07 -34.11
C GLN A 219 -26.66 12.20 -33.04
N ALA A 220 -27.39 11.69 -32.05
CA ALA A 220 -26.85 10.91 -30.94
C ALA A 220 -26.00 9.74 -31.41
N ALA A 221 -26.46 8.93 -32.37
CA ALA A 221 -25.72 7.79 -32.86
C ALA A 221 -24.40 8.18 -33.52
N ALA A 222 -24.38 9.21 -34.37
CA ALA A 222 -23.17 9.70 -35.02
C ALA A 222 -22.16 10.25 -33.98
N THR A 223 -22.64 10.97 -32.98
CA THR A 223 -21.81 11.52 -31.90
C THR A 223 -21.24 10.42 -31.01
N LEU A 224 -22.01 9.40 -30.63
CA LEU A 224 -21.56 8.24 -29.88
C LEU A 224 -20.50 7.43 -30.67
N SER A 225 -20.69 7.25 -31.98
CA SER A 225 -19.71 6.61 -32.84
C SER A 225 -18.35 7.32 -32.79
N ARG A 226 -18.35 8.67 -32.87
CA ARG A 226 -17.12 9.49 -32.70
C ARG A 226 -16.50 9.34 -31.32
N PHE A 227 -17.30 9.24 -30.25
CA PHE A 227 -16.79 9.06 -28.88
C PHE A 227 -16.21 7.69 -28.66
N SER A 228 -16.75 6.65 -29.30
CA SER A 228 -16.36 5.26 -29.09
C SER A 228 -15.07 4.87 -29.76
N HIS A 229 -14.65 5.59 -30.82
CA HIS A 229 -13.51 5.19 -31.64
C HIS A 229 -13.59 3.70 -32.04
N ARG A 230 -14.76 3.22 -32.45
CA ARG A 230 -15.09 1.81 -32.80
C ARG A 230 -15.05 0.81 -31.65
N LEU A 231 -14.97 1.24 -30.39
CA LEU A 231 -15.08 0.34 -29.23
C LEU A 231 -16.53 -0.04 -28.87
N LEU A 232 -17.50 0.72 -29.38
CA LEU A 232 -18.92 0.36 -29.42
C LEU A 232 -19.30 0.13 -30.88
N ASP A 233 -19.88 -1.00 -31.18
CA ASP A 233 -20.48 -1.29 -32.48
C ASP A 233 -21.81 -0.54 -32.67
N GLN A 234 -22.35 -0.57 -33.90
CA GLN A 234 -23.59 0.12 -34.20
C GLN A 234 -24.76 -0.38 -33.36
N VAL A 235 -24.84 -1.70 -33.13
CA VAL A 235 -25.89 -2.34 -32.30
C VAL A 235 -25.83 -1.79 -30.86
N GLY A 236 -24.64 -1.69 -30.27
CA GLY A 236 -24.46 -1.14 -28.94
C GLY A 236 -24.78 0.36 -28.85
N ILE A 237 -24.55 1.13 -29.93
CA ILE A 237 -24.90 2.53 -30.04
C ILE A 237 -26.44 2.70 -30.09
N ASP A 238 -27.09 1.95 -31.00
CA ASP A 238 -28.54 2.03 -31.18
C ASP A 238 -29.30 1.60 -29.92
N ARG A 239 -28.80 0.55 -29.27
CA ARG A 239 -29.30 0.09 -27.98
C ARG A 239 -29.19 1.19 -26.90
N LEU A 240 -28.05 1.87 -26.78
CA LEU A 240 -27.86 2.96 -25.82
C LEU A 240 -28.83 4.13 -26.06
N VAL A 241 -29.07 4.48 -27.33
CA VAL A 241 -30.02 5.51 -27.70
C VAL A 241 -31.45 5.10 -27.36
N GLN A 242 -31.85 3.86 -27.62
CA GLN A 242 -33.18 3.34 -27.27
C GLN A 242 -33.41 3.26 -25.76
N GLU A 243 -32.43 2.77 -25.00
CA GLU A 243 -32.49 2.76 -23.54
C GLU A 243 -32.67 4.20 -22.98
N ALA A 244 -31.97 5.17 -23.57
CA ALA A 244 -32.12 6.57 -23.16
C ALA A 244 -33.53 7.14 -23.43
N LYS A 245 -34.15 6.75 -24.58
CA LYS A 245 -35.53 7.14 -24.92
C LYS A 245 -36.59 6.52 -24.00
N GLN A 246 -36.33 5.31 -23.52
CA GLN A 246 -37.26 4.46 -22.77
C GLN A 246 -36.95 4.40 -21.28
N SER A 247 -35.98 5.20 -20.79
CA SER A 247 -35.55 5.14 -19.39
C SER A 247 -36.71 5.37 -18.42
N VAL A 248 -36.84 4.50 -17.44
CA VAL A 248 -37.80 4.58 -16.35
C VAL A 248 -37.34 5.51 -15.22
N GLY A 249 -36.15 6.10 -15.36
CA GLY A 249 -35.56 6.96 -14.35
C GLY A 249 -36.35 8.20 -14.04
N VAL A 250 -36.21 8.73 -12.83
CA VAL A 250 -36.83 10.00 -12.42
C VAL A 250 -36.30 11.13 -13.30
N ARG A 251 -37.20 11.97 -13.82
CA ARG A 251 -36.83 13.11 -14.67
C ARG A 251 -35.80 14.02 -13.97
N MET A 252 -34.78 14.41 -14.71
CA MET A 252 -33.73 15.33 -14.24
C MET A 252 -34.13 16.78 -14.44
N ASN A 253 -33.95 17.62 -13.44
CA ASN A 253 -33.94 19.06 -13.60
C ASN A 253 -32.57 19.55 -14.15
N ALA A 254 -32.44 20.84 -14.42
CA ALA A 254 -31.21 21.42 -14.97
C ALA A 254 -29.97 21.24 -14.06
N TRP A 255 -30.17 21.26 -12.74
CA TRP A 255 -29.09 21.07 -11.77
C TRP A 255 -28.63 19.62 -11.68
N ASP A 256 -29.55 18.65 -11.80
CA ASP A 256 -29.20 17.24 -11.85
C ASP A 256 -28.36 16.93 -13.09
N GLN A 257 -28.76 17.45 -14.26
CA GLN A 257 -28.01 17.33 -15.50
C GLN A 257 -26.60 17.96 -15.39
N ARG A 258 -26.54 19.17 -14.83
CA ARG A 258 -25.25 19.85 -14.60
C ARG A 258 -24.33 19.03 -13.72
N ARG A 259 -24.82 18.49 -12.60
CA ARG A 259 -24.05 17.61 -11.70
C ARG A 259 -23.52 16.37 -12.40
N VAL A 260 -24.32 15.72 -13.24
CA VAL A 260 -23.87 14.54 -14.02
C VAL A 260 -22.76 14.92 -14.99
N ARG A 261 -22.89 16.09 -15.68
CA ARG A 261 -21.83 16.57 -16.59
C ARG A 261 -20.53 16.88 -15.86
N GLU A 262 -20.60 17.55 -14.72
CA GLU A 262 -19.43 17.90 -13.90
C GLU A 262 -18.75 16.64 -13.31
N ASP A 263 -19.54 15.69 -12.77
CA ASP A 263 -19.01 14.41 -12.26
C ASP A 263 -18.35 13.59 -13.39
N ALA A 264 -18.93 13.59 -14.59
CA ALA A 264 -18.36 12.91 -15.76
C ALA A 264 -17.07 13.57 -16.25
N GLU A 265 -17.00 14.92 -16.26
CA GLU A 265 -15.77 15.64 -16.61
C GLU A 265 -14.66 15.36 -15.60
N GLY A 266 -14.95 15.35 -14.28
CA GLY A 266 -14.01 14.99 -13.24
C GLY A 266 -13.47 13.57 -13.42
N ALA A 267 -14.35 12.59 -13.73
CA ALA A 267 -13.96 11.22 -14.03
C ALA A 267 -13.09 11.10 -15.29
N LEU A 268 -13.38 11.88 -16.34
CA LEU A 268 -12.59 11.94 -17.57
C LEU A 268 -11.19 12.55 -17.34
N LEU A 269 -11.11 13.62 -16.55
CA LEU A 269 -9.82 14.22 -16.19
C LEU A 269 -8.94 13.21 -15.45
N ALA A 270 -9.49 12.57 -14.42
CA ALA A 270 -8.78 11.53 -13.68
C ALA A 270 -8.39 10.33 -14.58
N HIS A 271 -9.24 9.97 -15.56
CA HIS A 271 -8.90 8.95 -16.55
C HIS A 271 -7.70 9.37 -17.42
N ARG A 272 -7.64 10.62 -17.88
CA ARG A 272 -6.50 11.16 -18.65
C ARG A 272 -5.21 11.15 -17.84
N GLN A 273 -5.28 11.62 -16.59
CA GLN A 273 -4.14 11.60 -15.65
C GLN A 273 -3.62 10.17 -15.41
N LYS A 274 -4.52 9.22 -15.17
CA LYS A 274 -4.16 7.80 -15.02
C LYS A 274 -3.49 7.22 -16.26
N ARG A 275 -3.93 7.57 -17.47
CA ARG A 275 -3.29 7.16 -18.72
C ARG A 275 -1.90 7.78 -18.88
N ALA A 276 -1.76 9.07 -18.56
CA ALA A 276 -0.48 9.76 -18.61
C ALA A 276 0.54 9.13 -17.65
N ALA A 277 0.13 8.89 -16.40
CA ALA A 277 0.98 8.21 -15.42
C ALA A 277 1.41 6.82 -15.89
N ARG A 278 0.48 6.00 -16.41
CA ARG A 278 0.82 4.68 -16.95
C ARG A 278 1.83 4.75 -18.10
N ARG A 279 1.64 5.69 -19.03
CA ARG A 279 2.56 5.87 -20.16
C ARG A 279 3.97 6.23 -19.65
N ARG A 280 4.06 7.18 -18.72
CA ARG A 280 5.35 7.58 -18.16
C ARG A 280 6.03 6.44 -17.39
N LEU A 281 5.29 5.66 -16.62
CA LEU A 281 5.83 4.46 -15.95
C LEU A 281 6.38 3.43 -16.96
N HIS A 282 5.76 3.26 -18.14
CA HIS A 282 6.30 2.40 -19.19
C HIS A 282 7.61 2.94 -19.78
N GLU A 283 7.73 4.25 -19.94
CA GLU A 283 8.96 4.90 -20.43
C GLU A 283 10.10 4.74 -19.41
N LEU A 284 9.84 5.02 -18.13
CA LEU A 284 10.81 4.89 -17.05
C LEU A 284 11.26 3.44 -16.82
N ALA A 285 10.33 2.50 -16.92
CA ALA A 285 10.62 1.08 -16.76
C ALA A 285 11.68 0.58 -17.75
N ARG A 286 11.71 1.10 -18.98
CA ARG A 286 12.73 0.74 -20.00
C ARG A 286 14.14 1.17 -19.61
N ARG A 287 14.27 2.17 -18.73
CA ARG A 287 15.54 2.70 -18.22
C ARG A 287 16.02 1.97 -16.97
N HIS A 288 15.19 1.09 -16.42
CA HIS A 288 15.47 0.39 -15.18
C HIS A 288 15.90 -1.05 -15.45
N GLU A 289 16.96 -1.51 -14.77
CA GLU A 289 17.57 -2.84 -14.96
C GLU A 289 16.55 -3.99 -14.80
N LEU A 290 15.74 -3.96 -13.75
CA LEU A 290 14.89 -5.11 -13.35
C LEU A 290 13.40 -4.95 -13.66
N ILE A 291 12.88 -3.71 -13.72
CA ILE A 291 11.43 -3.52 -13.89
C ILE A 291 10.91 -4.17 -15.19
N PRO A 292 11.62 -4.19 -16.33
CA PRO A 292 11.16 -4.94 -17.50
C PRO A 292 10.90 -6.42 -17.22
N ALA A 293 11.84 -7.13 -16.61
CA ALA A 293 11.71 -8.55 -16.28
C ALA A 293 10.56 -8.80 -15.27
N LEU A 294 10.41 -7.95 -14.25
CA LEU A 294 9.27 -8.00 -13.34
C LEU A 294 7.95 -7.73 -14.07
N GLY A 295 7.99 -6.85 -15.07
CA GLY A 295 6.86 -6.48 -15.91
C GLY A 295 6.31 -7.62 -16.75
N GLU A 296 7.14 -8.57 -17.18
CA GLU A 296 6.72 -9.80 -17.86
C GLU A 296 5.81 -10.64 -16.96
N VAL A 297 6.09 -10.68 -15.65
CA VAL A 297 5.29 -11.44 -14.68
C VAL A 297 3.97 -10.73 -14.36
N VAL A 298 3.95 -9.43 -14.10
CA VAL A 298 2.76 -8.76 -13.54
C VAL A 298 2.26 -7.56 -14.35
N GLY A 299 2.96 -7.19 -15.41
CA GLY A 299 2.76 -5.97 -16.20
C GLY A 299 3.48 -4.77 -15.59
N ILE A 300 4.01 -3.90 -16.45
CA ILE A 300 4.91 -2.79 -16.09
C ILE A 300 4.36 -1.90 -14.97
N PRO A 301 3.11 -1.38 -15.02
CA PRO A 301 2.63 -0.53 -13.92
C PRO A 301 2.59 -1.24 -12.56
N THR A 302 2.30 -2.55 -12.55
CA THR A 302 2.33 -3.35 -11.31
C THR A 302 3.77 -3.52 -10.82
N ALA A 303 4.71 -3.82 -11.72
CA ALA A 303 6.13 -3.95 -11.39
C ALA A 303 6.69 -2.64 -10.79
N CYS A 304 6.37 -1.48 -11.38
CA CYS A 304 6.75 -0.17 -10.83
C CYS A 304 6.19 0.05 -9.41
N VAL A 305 4.90 -0.27 -9.19
CA VAL A 305 4.29 -0.16 -7.87
C VAL A 305 4.98 -1.07 -6.85
N LEU A 306 5.30 -2.30 -7.23
CA LEU A 306 6.00 -3.23 -6.35
C LEU A 306 7.41 -2.74 -6.02
N TRP A 307 8.14 -2.24 -7.02
CA TRP A 307 9.46 -1.66 -6.83
C TRP A 307 9.44 -0.51 -5.83
N VAL A 308 8.59 0.48 -6.05
CA VAL A 308 8.49 1.68 -5.19
C VAL A 308 7.99 1.36 -3.78
N CYS A 309 7.08 0.40 -3.63
CA CYS A 309 6.43 0.15 -2.34
C CYS A 309 7.07 -0.94 -1.51
N VAL A 310 7.74 -1.90 -2.13
CA VAL A 310 8.30 -3.10 -1.50
C VAL A 310 9.81 -3.18 -1.69
N GLY A 311 10.32 -2.62 -2.79
CA GLY A 311 11.75 -2.62 -3.12
C GLY A 311 12.18 -3.81 -3.98
N ASP A 312 13.50 -3.94 -4.13
CA ASP A 312 14.13 -4.98 -4.93
C ASP A 312 13.85 -6.39 -4.36
N PRO A 313 13.27 -7.29 -5.17
CA PRO A 313 13.05 -8.68 -4.74
C PRO A 313 14.33 -9.42 -4.32
N ARG A 314 15.50 -9.04 -4.86
CA ARG A 314 16.80 -9.67 -4.57
C ARG A 314 17.25 -9.46 -3.11
N HIS A 315 16.79 -8.37 -2.48
CA HIS A 315 17.10 -8.07 -1.07
C HIS A 315 16.36 -8.99 -0.07
N TYR A 316 15.48 -9.86 -0.57
CA TYR A 316 14.75 -10.82 0.26
C TYR A 316 15.36 -12.22 0.11
N GLY A 317 15.61 -12.90 1.22
CA GLY A 317 16.22 -14.24 1.24
C GLY A 317 15.42 -15.31 0.46
N SER A 318 14.12 -15.06 0.20
CA SER A 318 13.26 -15.97 -0.58
C SER A 318 12.04 -15.26 -1.14
N GLY A 319 11.42 -15.85 -2.17
CA GLY A 319 10.11 -15.40 -2.67
C GLY A 319 9.00 -15.47 -1.60
N GLY A 320 9.15 -16.36 -0.61
CA GLY A 320 8.26 -16.41 0.57
C GLY A 320 8.42 -15.18 1.46
N ALA A 321 9.65 -14.72 1.69
CA ALA A 321 9.95 -13.48 2.43
C ALA A 321 9.41 -12.25 1.68
N TYR A 322 9.62 -12.17 0.37
CA TYR A 322 9.08 -11.12 -0.48
C TYR A 322 7.54 -11.09 -0.46
N ARG A 323 6.88 -12.26 -0.51
CA ARG A 323 5.42 -12.39 -0.35
C ARG A 323 4.94 -11.90 1.03
N LYS A 324 5.70 -12.22 2.10
CA LYS A 324 5.40 -11.78 3.47
C LYS A 324 5.46 -10.25 3.59
N ALA A 325 6.44 -9.59 2.96
CA ALA A 325 6.56 -8.13 2.94
C ALA A 325 5.34 -7.43 2.33
N MET A 326 4.63 -8.09 1.40
CA MET A 326 3.38 -7.60 0.81
C MET A 326 2.13 -7.90 1.65
N GLY A 327 2.28 -8.56 2.80
CA GLY A 327 1.15 -8.97 3.64
C GLY A 327 0.27 -10.05 3.03
N LEU A 328 0.86 -10.91 2.18
CA LEU A 328 0.21 -12.03 1.51
C LEU A 328 0.49 -13.39 2.17
N ASN A 329 1.22 -13.41 3.30
CA ASN A 329 1.32 -14.61 4.13
C ASN A 329 -0.04 -14.91 4.78
N LEU A 330 -0.30 -16.18 4.99
CA LEU A 330 -1.51 -16.62 5.71
C LEU A 330 -1.29 -16.39 7.22
N ALA A 331 -2.36 -15.95 7.86
CA ALA A 331 -2.50 -15.90 9.29
C ALA A 331 -3.72 -16.72 9.68
N GLU A 332 -3.55 -17.57 10.65
CA GLU A 332 -4.61 -18.33 11.29
C GLU A 332 -5.00 -17.64 12.60
N ARG A 333 -6.27 -17.66 12.91
CA ARG A 333 -6.81 -17.25 14.21
C ARG A 333 -7.63 -18.41 14.73
N SER A 334 -6.97 -19.34 15.40
CA SER A 334 -7.62 -20.46 16.10
C SER A 334 -7.38 -20.32 17.59
N SER A 335 -8.40 -20.65 18.39
CA SER A 335 -8.32 -20.71 19.84
C SER A 335 -9.24 -21.82 20.35
N GLY A 336 -8.68 -22.79 21.09
CA GLY A 336 -9.43 -23.89 21.67
C GLY A 336 -10.24 -24.66 20.62
N MET A 337 -11.56 -24.68 20.75
CA MET A 337 -12.46 -25.36 19.80
C MET A 337 -12.77 -24.55 18.53
N TYR A 338 -12.32 -23.29 18.42
CA TYR A 338 -12.53 -22.48 17.22
C TYR A 338 -11.40 -22.65 16.20
N GLN A 339 -11.69 -23.30 15.09
CA GLN A 339 -10.79 -23.35 13.93
C GLN A 339 -11.10 -22.18 13.02
N GLY A 340 -10.27 -21.14 13.08
CA GLY A 340 -10.40 -19.95 12.26
C GLY A 340 -9.99 -20.18 10.80
N GLN A 341 -10.63 -19.43 9.90
CA GLN A 341 -10.26 -19.45 8.49
C GLN A 341 -8.89 -18.81 8.25
N LEU A 342 -8.05 -19.48 7.44
CA LEU A 342 -6.80 -18.91 6.94
C LEU A 342 -7.09 -17.68 6.06
N ARG A 343 -6.55 -16.54 6.45
CA ARG A 343 -6.67 -15.28 5.70
C ARG A 343 -5.28 -14.68 5.49
N ILE A 344 -5.13 -13.85 4.45
CA ILE A 344 -3.89 -13.07 4.28
C ILE A 344 -3.73 -12.07 5.42
N SER A 345 -2.49 -11.87 5.89
CA SER A 345 -2.20 -11.01 7.06
C SER A 345 -2.50 -9.53 6.83
N LYS A 346 -2.51 -9.08 5.57
CA LYS A 346 -2.69 -7.68 5.14
C LYS A 346 -1.69 -6.69 5.76
N ARG A 347 -0.60 -7.17 6.37
CA ARG A 347 0.46 -6.32 6.92
C ARG A 347 1.21 -5.58 5.81
N GLY A 348 1.63 -4.35 6.06
CA GLY A 348 2.30 -3.49 5.08
C GLY A 348 1.33 -2.74 4.15
N LYS A 349 1.89 -1.99 3.21
CA LYS A 349 1.16 -1.11 2.29
C LYS A 349 0.07 -1.86 1.51
N SER A 350 -1.11 -1.25 1.33
CA SER A 350 -2.24 -1.87 0.61
C SER A 350 -2.08 -1.79 -0.92
N LEU A 351 -1.36 -0.78 -1.42
CA LEU A 351 -1.21 -0.52 -2.86
C LEU A 351 -0.63 -1.70 -3.64
N PRO A 352 0.47 -2.36 -3.21
CA PRO A 352 0.98 -3.57 -3.86
C PRO A 352 -0.06 -4.68 -3.99
N ARG A 353 -0.82 -4.93 -2.93
CA ARG A 353 -1.87 -5.98 -2.95
C ARG A 353 -2.98 -5.68 -3.95
N ARG A 354 -3.40 -4.41 -4.06
CA ARG A 354 -4.40 -3.99 -5.05
C ARG A 354 -3.92 -4.23 -6.48
N PHE A 355 -2.67 -3.88 -6.79
CA PHE A 355 -2.12 -4.09 -8.12
C PHE A 355 -1.87 -5.57 -8.45
N LEU A 356 -1.40 -6.35 -7.47
CA LEU A 356 -1.28 -7.80 -7.61
C LEU A 356 -2.64 -8.49 -7.79
N TYR A 357 -3.67 -7.99 -7.13
CA TYR A 357 -5.04 -8.46 -7.34
C TYR A 357 -5.49 -8.27 -8.79
N PHE A 358 -5.29 -7.10 -9.37
CA PHE A 358 -5.60 -6.88 -10.79
C PHE A 358 -4.71 -7.70 -11.73
N ALA A 359 -3.46 -7.97 -11.37
CA ALA A 359 -2.63 -8.90 -12.11
C ALA A 359 -3.21 -10.31 -12.05
N ALA A 360 -3.58 -10.81 -10.88
CA ALA A 360 -4.19 -12.11 -10.69
C ALA A 360 -5.50 -12.27 -11.49
N LEU A 361 -6.37 -11.24 -11.50
CA LEU A 361 -7.61 -11.24 -12.30
C LEU A 361 -7.34 -11.43 -13.80
N ARG A 362 -6.25 -10.87 -14.33
CA ARG A 362 -5.86 -11.10 -15.72
C ARG A 362 -5.38 -12.53 -15.96
N TYR A 363 -4.70 -13.13 -14.99
CA TYR A 363 -4.20 -14.49 -15.09
C TYR A 363 -5.30 -15.55 -15.03
N VAL A 364 -6.31 -15.39 -14.17
CA VAL A 364 -7.41 -16.37 -14.06
C VAL A 364 -8.24 -16.51 -15.33
N CYS A 365 -8.12 -15.55 -16.26
CA CYS A 365 -8.78 -15.59 -17.57
C CYS A 365 -7.93 -16.30 -18.66
N LYS A 366 -6.65 -16.62 -18.41
CA LYS A 366 -5.69 -17.13 -19.39
C LYS A 366 -5.15 -18.51 -19.03
N GLN A 367 -4.96 -19.39 -20.03
CA GLN A 367 -4.26 -20.65 -19.82
C GLN A 367 -2.76 -20.42 -19.56
N PRO A 368 -2.10 -21.25 -18.76
CA PRO A 368 -2.61 -22.43 -18.03
C PRO A 368 -3.27 -22.07 -16.69
N VAL A 369 -3.19 -20.83 -16.22
CA VAL A 369 -3.64 -20.39 -14.89
C VAL A 369 -5.15 -20.56 -14.72
N LYS A 370 -5.93 -20.33 -15.78
CA LYS A 370 -7.39 -20.54 -15.79
C LYS A 370 -7.75 -21.96 -15.35
N ARG A 371 -7.07 -22.97 -15.91
CA ARG A 371 -7.30 -24.39 -15.56
C ARG A 371 -6.99 -24.62 -14.07
N TRP A 372 -5.81 -24.22 -13.62
CA TRP A 372 -5.40 -24.35 -12.21
C TRP A 372 -6.38 -23.63 -11.26
N TYR A 373 -6.82 -22.42 -11.62
CA TYR A 373 -7.79 -21.65 -10.84
C TYR A 373 -9.13 -22.37 -10.70
N LEU A 374 -9.65 -22.95 -11.78
CA LEU A 374 -10.91 -23.71 -11.76
C LEU A 374 -10.79 -25.01 -10.96
N GLU A 375 -9.68 -25.73 -11.08
CA GLU A 375 -9.38 -26.91 -10.26
C GLU A 375 -9.32 -26.54 -8.77
N LYS A 376 -8.66 -25.43 -8.45
CA LYS A 376 -8.57 -24.90 -7.09
C LYS A 376 -9.94 -24.56 -6.51
N LYS A 377 -10.80 -23.89 -7.28
CA LYS A 377 -12.17 -23.57 -6.85
C LYS A 377 -12.99 -24.81 -6.56
N ARG A 378 -12.96 -25.80 -7.43
CA ARG A 378 -13.68 -27.06 -7.23
C ARG A 378 -13.22 -27.79 -5.96
N ARG A 379 -11.90 -27.87 -5.74
CA ARG A 379 -11.34 -28.54 -4.57
C ARG A 379 -11.71 -27.84 -3.26
N ASP A 380 -11.66 -26.51 -3.24
CA ASP A 380 -11.82 -25.74 -2.02
C ASP A 380 -13.30 -25.37 -1.74
N GLY A 381 -14.25 -25.76 -2.62
CA GLY A 381 -15.67 -25.37 -2.51
C GLY A 381 -15.87 -23.86 -2.50
N ASP A 382 -15.01 -23.11 -3.19
CA ASP A 382 -14.93 -21.65 -3.09
C ASP A 382 -15.70 -20.98 -4.22
N GLU A 383 -16.74 -20.27 -3.87
CA GLU A 383 -17.48 -19.39 -4.78
C GLU A 383 -16.93 -17.96 -4.80
N GLY A 384 -16.01 -17.63 -3.90
CA GLY A 384 -15.54 -16.27 -3.68
C GLY A 384 -14.14 -15.97 -4.20
N MET A 385 -13.46 -15.08 -3.49
CA MET A 385 -12.16 -14.50 -3.87
C MET A 385 -10.95 -15.38 -3.52
N ARG A 386 -11.12 -16.51 -2.81
CA ARG A 386 -10.01 -17.36 -2.32
C ARG A 386 -9.12 -17.83 -3.45
N GLY A 387 -9.72 -18.28 -4.56
CA GLY A 387 -8.98 -18.74 -5.74
C GLY A 387 -8.12 -17.65 -6.36
N VAL A 388 -8.64 -16.42 -6.49
CA VAL A 388 -7.88 -15.25 -6.98
C VAL A 388 -6.74 -14.90 -6.03
N VAL A 389 -6.99 -14.89 -4.72
CA VAL A 389 -5.96 -14.64 -3.70
C VAL A 389 -4.87 -15.72 -3.76
N ALA A 390 -5.21 -16.97 -4.03
CA ALA A 390 -4.24 -18.06 -4.20
C ALA A 390 -3.33 -17.82 -5.42
N VAL A 391 -3.87 -17.36 -6.56
CA VAL A 391 -3.06 -16.91 -7.71
C VAL A 391 -2.17 -15.74 -7.31
N MET A 392 -2.76 -14.70 -6.69
CA MET A 392 -2.05 -13.51 -6.23
C MET A 392 -0.86 -13.85 -5.32
N ARG A 393 -0.97 -14.88 -4.46
CA ARG A 393 0.10 -15.31 -3.55
C ARG A 393 1.25 -16.06 -4.25
N LYS A 394 1.03 -16.60 -5.44
CA LYS A 394 2.08 -17.26 -6.25
C LYS A 394 2.93 -16.24 -7.02
N LEU A 395 2.37 -15.10 -7.45
CA LEU A 395 3.08 -14.11 -8.26
C LEU A 395 4.37 -13.55 -7.61
N PRO A 396 4.44 -13.25 -6.28
CA PRO A 396 5.68 -12.83 -5.65
C PRO A 396 6.83 -13.86 -5.72
N LEU A 397 6.52 -15.16 -5.82
CA LEU A 397 7.54 -16.20 -5.99
C LEU A 397 8.17 -16.09 -7.39
N ALA A 398 7.33 -15.91 -8.42
CA ALA A 398 7.81 -15.68 -9.78
C ALA A 398 8.60 -14.37 -9.92
N LEU A 399 8.15 -13.30 -9.26
CA LEU A 399 8.87 -12.01 -9.25
C LEU A 399 10.26 -12.13 -8.65
N HIS A 400 10.39 -12.88 -7.55
CA HIS A 400 11.66 -13.13 -6.89
C HIS A 400 12.61 -13.98 -7.77
N ALA A 401 12.07 -14.95 -8.51
CA ALA A 401 12.84 -15.75 -9.48
C ALA A 401 13.25 -14.91 -10.70
N ALA A 402 12.31 -14.13 -11.27
CA ALA A 402 12.59 -13.24 -12.41
C ALA A 402 13.65 -12.18 -12.09
N ALA A 403 13.67 -11.63 -10.87
CA ALA A 403 14.72 -10.70 -10.42
C ALA A 403 16.11 -11.33 -10.35
N ARG A 404 16.21 -12.66 -10.36
CA ARG A 404 17.46 -13.45 -10.40
C ARG A 404 17.79 -14.00 -11.79
N GLY A 405 17.08 -13.54 -12.82
CA GLY A 405 17.32 -13.94 -14.21
C GLY A 405 16.59 -15.22 -14.64
N GLU A 406 15.70 -15.79 -13.81
CA GLU A 406 14.88 -16.93 -14.23
C GLU A 406 13.73 -16.46 -15.12
N ALA A 407 13.57 -17.08 -16.30
CA ALA A 407 12.44 -16.81 -17.17
C ALA A 407 11.12 -17.17 -16.51
N PHE A 408 10.10 -16.32 -16.67
CA PHE A 408 8.77 -16.61 -16.14
C PHE A 408 8.05 -17.67 -16.96
N ASP A 409 7.72 -18.78 -16.31
CA ASP A 409 6.88 -19.85 -16.85
C ASP A 409 5.63 -20.06 -15.98
N ALA A 410 4.49 -19.64 -16.53
CA ALA A 410 3.20 -19.80 -15.88
C ALA A 410 2.80 -21.28 -15.70
N ALA A 411 3.19 -22.18 -16.62
CA ALA A 411 2.88 -23.60 -16.52
C ALA A 411 3.65 -24.26 -15.36
N ARG A 412 4.92 -23.89 -15.20
CA ARG A 412 5.76 -24.32 -14.07
C ARG A 412 5.21 -23.82 -12.72
N LEU A 413 4.74 -22.57 -12.66
CA LEU A 413 4.21 -21.96 -11.44
C LEU A 413 2.82 -22.50 -11.05
N PHE A 414 2.00 -22.82 -12.03
CA PHE A 414 0.61 -23.27 -11.86
C PHE A 414 0.42 -24.70 -12.40
N LYS A 415 1.18 -25.66 -11.85
CA LYS A 415 1.03 -27.07 -12.16
C LYS A 415 -0.35 -27.57 -11.77
N SER A 416 -0.92 -28.50 -12.55
CA SER A 416 -2.24 -29.09 -12.26
C SER A 416 -2.26 -29.71 -10.86
N ILE A 417 -3.30 -29.39 -10.10
CA ILE A 417 -3.48 -29.86 -8.72
C ILE A 417 -3.70 -31.37 -8.69
N VAL A 418 -4.29 -31.95 -9.76
CA VAL A 418 -4.54 -33.37 -9.89
C VAL A 418 -3.22 -34.17 -9.89
N ASN A 419 -2.17 -33.63 -10.53
CA ASN A 419 -0.86 -34.29 -10.56
C ASN A 419 -0.10 -34.19 -9.22
N GLU A 420 -0.35 -33.18 -8.40
CA GLU A 420 0.29 -33.05 -7.07
C GLU A 420 -0.26 -34.10 -6.08
N VAL A 421 -1.55 -34.40 -6.13
CA VAL A 421 -2.17 -35.44 -5.28
C VAL A 421 -1.66 -36.84 -5.62
N ASN A 422 -1.53 -37.15 -6.91
CA ASN A 422 -1.02 -38.46 -7.37
C ASN A 422 0.47 -38.62 -6.99
N ASN A 423 1.30 -37.58 -7.09
CA ASN A 423 2.71 -37.61 -6.67
C ASN A 423 2.88 -37.71 -5.15
N SER A 424 1.97 -37.14 -4.36
CA SER A 424 1.97 -37.22 -2.90
C SER A 424 1.60 -38.63 -2.44
N ASN A 425 0.62 -39.24 -3.06
CA ASN A 425 0.19 -40.62 -2.78
C ASN A 425 1.27 -41.62 -3.18
N MET A 426 1.95 -41.47 -4.34
CA MET A 426 3.08 -42.33 -4.71
C MET A 426 4.26 -42.22 -3.75
N ARG A 427 4.58 -41.03 -3.21
CA ARG A 427 5.66 -40.86 -2.21
C ARG A 427 5.33 -41.45 -0.84
N GLN A 428 4.05 -41.63 -0.50
CA GLN A 428 3.64 -42.32 0.73
C GLN A 428 3.65 -43.84 0.57
N VAL A 429 3.40 -44.37 -0.63
CA VAL A 429 3.44 -45.78 -0.92
C VAL A 429 4.89 -46.31 -1.02
N THR A 430 5.85 -45.52 -1.44
CA THR A 430 7.28 -45.88 -1.49
C THR A 430 8.05 -45.70 -0.16
N ARG A 431 7.36 -45.30 0.91
CA ARG A 431 7.93 -45.16 2.26
C ARG A 431 7.33 -46.14 3.28
N ARG A 432 6.63 -47.16 2.85
CA ARG A 432 6.18 -48.31 3.67
C ARG A 432 6.95 -49.54 3.34
#